data_9dd9fbd30a771c7813e78464d531b5cf
#
_entry.id   9dd9fbd30a771c7813e78464d531b5cf
#
_cell.length_a   1.000
_cell.length_b   1.000
_cell.length_c   1.000
_cell.angle_alpha   90.00
_cell.angle_beta   90.00
_cell.angle_gamma   90.00
#
_symmetry.space_group_name_H-M   'P 1'
#
loop_
_entity.id
_entity.type
_entity.pdbx_description
1 polymer ?
#
loop_
_entity_poly.entity_id
_entity_poly.type
_entity_poly.pdbx_seq_one_letter_code
_entity_poly.pdbx_strand_id
1 'polypeptide(L)'
;MNFWIPFFNGMTKDEQEDKLVVNLLGIRHRVLFRLISIIRIIRIISIMSWLIITLIAYLLNAIAAVIDKTMLKKNVLSPISYVFSIAMLGAVLILFVLPFGFTVPNLFILIISLIAGAVFTWGLILLFQALQKDEATRTSAMIGGLVPIFVFILAWYVLEEKLTSNQYLAFIFLIVGIFLMALDFQERIIRKTLRIALSASILFAVSHVLTKFVYINTDFLSGFIWTRIGAFISILVLLISAKNRAIIKRDFKKNKNQPSKAKSTTFRFLFGQACGGGGAILIQYAIFLGSVTLVNALQGAQYGFVFILAALATLFLPKLIKETISREIIFQKILAILIIGIGLYLIAV
;
A
#
# COMPACT_ATOMS: atom_id res chain seq x y z
N MET A 1 0.70 4.33 -55.69
CA MET A 1 1.98 3.85 -56.19
C MET A 1 2.64 4.81 -57.21
N ASN A 2 2.13 6.05 -57.40
CA ASN A 2 2.59 6.98 -58.46
C ASN A 2 3.21 8.31 -57.94
N PHE A 3 3.76 8.34 -56.74
CA PHE A 3 4.28 9.63 -56.17
C PHE A 3 5.82 9.76 -56.20
N TRP A 4 6.54 8.76 -56.79
CA TRP A 4 8.01 8.69 -56.70
C TRP A 4 8.71 8.88 -58.07
N ILE A 5 7.98 8.98 -59.19
CA ILE A 5 8.54 8.97 -60.53
C ILE A 5 9.33 10.27 -60.91
N PRO A 6 9.04 11.47 -60.35
CA PRO A 6 9.77 12.68 -60.77
C PRO A 6 11.19 12.82 -60.19
N PHE A 7 11.54 12.08 -59.12
CA PHE A 7 12.80 12.31 -58.39
C PHE A 7 14.02 11.57 -58.93
N PHE A 8 13.82 10.62 -59.85
CA PHE A 8 14.88 9.74 -60.35
C PHE A 8 15.29 9.99 -61.84
N ASN A 9 14.74 11.01 -62.53
CA ASN A 9 15.10 11.33 -63.87
C ASN A 9 16.51 11.93 -63.93
N GLY A 10 17.46 11.17 -64.50
CA GLY A 10 18.85 11.57 -64.74
C GLY A 10 19.91 10.89 -63.87
N MET A 11 19.53 9.93 -63.07
CA MET A 11 20.47 9.16 -62.21
C MET A 11 20.85 7.83 -62.86
N THR A 12 22.09 7.39 -62.62
CA THR A 12 22.53 6.04 -62.96
C THR A 12 21.83 5.00 -62.08
N LYS A 13 21.77 3.76 -62.53
CA LYS A 13 21.09 2.69 -61.79
C LYS A 13 21.65 2.48 -60.36
N ASP A 14 22.98 2.61 -60.22
CA ASP A 14 23.69 2.51 -58.96
C ASP A 14 23.35 3.65 -57.99
N GLU A 15 23.26 4.90 -58.51
CA GLU A 15 22.86 6.06 -57.71
C GLU A 15 21.40 6.00 -57.25
N GLN A 16 20.53 5.34 -58.04
CA GLN A 16 19.14 5.10 -57.66
C GLN A 16 19.05 4.05 -56.52
N GLU A 17 19.84 2.97 -56.60
CA GLU A 17 19.89 1.95 -55.56
C GLU A 17 20.47 2.49 -54.25
N ASP A 18 21.56 3.25 -54.28
CA ASP A 18 22.14 3.88 -53.10
C ASP A 18 21.19 4.88 -52.43
N LYS A 19 20.50 5.72 -53.20
CA LYS A 19 19.47 6.61 -52.61
C LYS A 19 18.26 5.87 -52.04
N LEU A 20 17.87 4.77 -52.65
CA LEU A 20 16.77 3.93 -52.15
C LEU A 20 17.17 3.27 -50.84
N VAL A 21 18.39 2.74 -50.74
CA VAL A 21 18.94 2.16 -49.50
C VAL A 21 19.05 3.20 -48.38
N VAL A 22 19.56 4.41 -48.67
CA VAL A 22 19.67 5.49 -47.70
C VAL A 22 18.29 5.96 -47.22
N ASN A 23 17.29 6.06 -48.11
CA ASN A 23 15.93 6.39 -47.76
C ASN A 23 15.24 5.29 -46.92
N LEU A 24 15.42 4.01 -47.25
CA LEU A 24 14.91 2.90 -46.52
C LEU A 24 15.54 2.80 -45.11
N LEU A 25 16.86 3.04 -44.98
CA LEU A 25 17.54 3.11 -43.68
C LEU A 25 17.03 4.31 -42.86
N GLY A 26 16.81 5.46 -43.47
CA GLY A 26 16.23 6.66 -42.82
C GLY A 26 14.79 6.45 -42.36
N ILE A 27 13.97 5.71 -43.13
CA ILE A 27 12.59 5.32 -42.72
C ILE A 27 12.65 4.34 -41.58
N ARG A 28 13.50 3.31 -41.68
CA ARG A 28 13.68 2.30 -40.60
C ARG A 28 14.12 2.96 -39.30
N HIS A 29 15.04 3.91 -39.36
CA HIS A 29 15.53 4.64 -38.19
C HIS A 29 14.43 5.51 -37.56
N ARG A 30 13.62 6.21 -38.38
CA ARG A 30 12.48 7.04 -37.91
C ARG A 30 11.36 6.16 -37.28
N VAL A 31 11.06 5.04 -37.89
CA VAL A 31 10.06 4.08 -37.32
C VAL A 31 10.55 3.51 -36.00
N LEU A 32 11.82 3.10 -35.92
CA LEU A 32 12.42 2.60 -34.68
C LEU A 32 12.40 3.65 -33.57
N PHE A 33 12.76 4.90 -33.87
CA PHE A 33 12.76 6.01 -32.94
C PHE A 33 11.34 6.33 -32.43
N ARG A 34 10.33 6.29 -33.30
CA ARG A 34 8.92 6.43 -32.89
C ARG A 34 8.45 5.28 -32.01
N LEU A 35 8.79 4.05 -32.34
CA LEU A 35 8.46 2.88 -31.53
C LEU A 35 9.08 2.98 -30.13
N ILE A 36 10.36 3.32 -30.04
CA ILE A 36 11.05 3.54 -28.76
C ILE A 36 10.37 4.66 -27.96
N SER A 37 10.00 5.75 -28.62
CA SER A 37 9.29 6.87 -27.96
C SER A 37 7.92 6.45 -27.44
N ILE A 38 7.16 5.69 -28.22
CA ILE A 38 5.84 5.16 -27.81
C ILE A 38 6.00 4.21 -26.62
N ILE A 39 6.97 3.28 -26.66
CA ILE A 39 7.24 2.36 -25.55
C ILE A 39 7.63 3.15 -24.28
N ARG A 40 8.45 4.20 -24.44
CA ARG A 40 8.82 5.08 -23.30
C ARG A 40 7.60 5.79 -22.72
N ILE A 41 6.72 6.33 -23.55
CA ILE A 41 5.48 7.00 -23.11
C ILE A 41 4.56 6.01 -22.39
N ILE A 42 4.34 4.82 -22.94
CA ILE A 42 3.52 3.79 -22.32
C ILE A 42 4.11 3.39 -20.94
N ARG A 43 5.42 3.25 -20.86
CA ARG A 43 6.12 2.94 -19.62
C ARG A 43 5.96 4.05 -18.57
N ILE A 44 6.09 5.32 -18.99
CA ILE A 44 5.88 6.47 -18.09
C ILE A 44 4.44 6.51 -17.59
N ILE A 45 3.45 6.32 -18.45
CA ILE A 45 2.03 6.29 -18.07
C ILE A 45 1.77 5.14 -17.10
N SER A 46 2.32 3.96 -17.35
CA SER A 46 2.19 2.82 -16.46
C SER A 46 2.81 3.08 -15.08
N ILE A 47 4.02 3.64 -15.02
CA ILE A 47 4.68 4.00 -13.75
C ILE A 47 3.89 5.08 -13.01
N MET A 48 3.46 6.13 -13.72
CA MET A 48 2.69 7.22 -13.11
C MET A 48 1.34 6.73 -12.54
N SER A 49 0.68 5.77 -13.20
CA SER A 49 -0.64 5.31 -12.75
C SER A 49 -0.59 4.61 -11.39
N TRP A 50 0.26 3.60 -11.19
CA TRP A 50 0.35 2.90 -9.91
C TRP A 50 0.91 3.79 -8.79
N LEU A 51 1.84 4.72 -9.12
CA LEU A 51 2.40 5.66 -8.17
C LEU A 51 1.34 6.63 -7.63
N ILE A 52 0.55 7.25 -8.52
CA ILE A 52 -0.55 8.15 -8.13
C ILE A 52 -1.59 7.40 -7.30
N ILE A 53 -1.99 6.20 -7.73
CA ILE A 53 -2.93 5.36 -6.97
C ILE A 53 -2.39 5.07 -5.57
N THR A 54 -1.10 4.75 -5.46
CA THR A 54 -0.44 4.49 -4.18
C THR A 54 -0.47 5.73 -3.27
N LEU A 55 -0.17 6.91 -3.79
CA LEU A 55 -0.18 8.16 -3.02
C LEU A 55 -1.59 8.52 -2.55
N ILE A 56 -2.60 8.37 -3.41
CA ILE A 56 -4.01 8.57 -3.02
C ILE A 56 -4.41 7.56 -1.94
N ALA A 57 -4.03 6.30 -2.08
CA ALA A 57 -4.29 5.26 -1.10
C ALA A 57 -3.70 5.60 0.28
N TYR A 58 -2.45 6.04 0.31
CA TYR A 58 -1.78 6.43 1.55
C TYR A 58 -2.32 7.73 2.13
N LEU A 59 -2.80 8.66 1.31
CA LEU A 59 -3.52 9.84 1.80
C LEU A 59 -4.85 9.45 2.47
N LEU A 60 -5.64 8.56 1.87
CA LEU A 60 -6.87 8.04 2.48
C LEU A 60 -6.59 7.30 3.80
N ASN A 61 -5.54 6.49 3.85
CA ASN A 61 -5.12 5.82 5.08
C ASN A 61 -4.62 6.81 6.13
N ALA A 62 -3.98 7.91 5.75
CA ALA A 62 -3.58 8.96 6.67
C ALA A 62 -4.79 9.68 7.28
N ILE A 63 -5.81 9.97 6.47
CA ILE A 63 -7.10 10.53 6.96
C ILE A 63 -7.74 9.57 7.96
N ALA A 64 -7.81 8.27 7.63
CA ALA A 64 -8.34 7.25 8.52
C ALA A 64 -7.54 7.19 9.84
N ALA A 65 -6.21 7.18 9.79
CA ALA A 65 -5.34 7.13 10.97
C ALA A 65 -5.53 8.35 11.89
N VAL A 66 -5.69 9.55 11.34
CA VAL A 66 -5.97 10.78 12.12
C VAL A 66 -7.32 10.68 12.80
N ILE A 67 -8.35 10.18 12.11
CA ILE A 67 -9.68 9.95 12.68
C ILE A 67 -9.60 8.90 13.79
N ASP A 68 -8.96 7.76 13.53
CA ASP A 68 -8.78 6.66 14.49
C ASP A 68 -8.04 7.12 15.75
N LYS A 69 -7.03 7.98 15.63
CA LYS A 69 -6.32 8.57 16.78
C LYS A 69 -7.27 9.32 17.71
N THR A 70 -8.28 10.01 17.16
CA THR A 70 -9.31 10.72 17.94
C THR A 70 -10.29 9.75 18.63
N MET A 71 -10.43 8.53 18.09
CA MET A 71 -11.39 7.51 18.55
C MET A 71 -10.77 6.51 19.53
N LEU A 72 -9.50 6.12 19.31
CA LEU A 72 -8.79 5.09 20.09
C LEU A 72 -8.45 5.52 21.52
N LYS A 73 -8.39 6.83 21.82
CA LYS A 73 -8.23 7.35 23.20
C LYS A 73 -9.24 6.77 24.22
N LYS A 74 -10.21 5.95 23.78
CA LYS A 74 -11.33 5.44 24.60
C LYS A 74 -11.34 3.93 24.85
N ASN A 75 -10.30 3.15 24.44
CA ASN A 75 -10.26 1.67 24.65
C ASN A 75 -11.59 0.95 24.31
N VAL A 76 -12.15 1.19 23.13
CA VAL A 76 -13.51 0.77 22.79
C VAL A 76 -13.55 -0.73 22.44
N LEU A 77 -12.54 -1.28 21.75
CA LEU A 77 -12.52 -2.67 21.28
C LEU A 77 -11.17 -3.34 21.54
N SER A 78 -11.21 -4.65 21.82
CA SER A 78 -10.02 -5.50 21.86
C SER A 78 -9.45 -5.74 20.44
N PRO A 79 -8.16 -6.12 20.27
CA PRO A 79 -7.55 -6.43 18.98
C PRO A 79 -8.36 -7.44 18.17
N ILE A 80 -8.82 -8.51 18.80
CA ILE A 80 -9.62 -9.57 18.16
C ILE A 80 -10.96 -9.02 17.65
N SER A 81 -11.65 -8.22 18.47
CA SER A 81 -12.93 -7.61 18.08
C SER A 81 -12.77 -6.62 16.93
N TYR A 82 -11.65 -5.88 16.91
CA TYR A 82 -11.36 -4.94 15.85
C TYR A 82 -11.07 -5.65 14.51
N VAL A 83 -10.21 -6.67 14.52
CA VAL A 83 -9.89 -7.48 13.34
C VAL A 83 -11.13 -8.25 12.85
N PHE A 84 -11.97 -8.76 13.76
CA PHE A 84 -13.26 -9.34 13.41
C PHE A 84 -14.14 -8.34 12.64
N SER A 85 -14.23 -7.09 13.09
CA SER A 85 -15.02 -6.05 12.40
C SER A 85 -14.47 -5.75 11.00
N ILE A 86 -13.13 -5.66 10.85
CA ILE A 86 -12.50 -5.45 9.54
C ILE A 86 -12.80 -6.62 8.59
N ALA A 87 -12.70 -7.86 9.07
CA ALA A 87 -12.96 -9.04 8.23
C ALA A 87 -14.44 -9.14 7.83
N MET A 88 -15.36 -8.76 8.72
CA MET A 88 -16.79 -8.68 8.40
C MET A 88 -17.09 -7.62 7.33
N LEU A 89 -16.49 -6.43 7.45
CA LEU A 89 -16.60 -5.40 6.42
C LEU A 89 -16.01 -5.87 5.08
N GLY A 90 -14.86 -6.57 5.12
CA GLY A 90 -14.28 -7.20 3.94
C GLY A 90 -15.19 -8.24 3.29
N ALA A 91 -15.89 -9.06 4.09
CA ALA A 91 -16.84 -10.04 3.59
C ALA A 91 -18.07 -9.35 2.95
N VAL A 92 -18.59 -8.28 3.55
CA VAL A 92 -19.66 -7.48 2.95
C VAL A 92 -19.20 -6.88 1.61
N LEU A 93 -17.97 -6.38 1.54
CA LEU A 93 -17.43 -5.83 0.29
C LEU A 93 -17.37 -6.88 -0.83
N ILE A 94 -17.05 -8.15 -0.51
CA ILE A 94 -17.09 -9.24 -1.49
C ILE A 94 -18.46 -9.33 -2.14
N LEU A 95 -19.55 -9.24 -1.37
CA LEU A 95 -20.92 -9.32 -1.92
C LEU A 95 -21.20 -8.25 -2.97
N PHE A 96 -20.63 -7.05 -2.83
CA PHE A 96 -20.74 -5.98 -3.82
C PHE A 96 -19.87 -6.20 -5.06
N VAL A 97 -18.77 -6.94 -4.94
CA VAL A 97 -17.83 -7.18 -6.04
C VAL A 97 -18.17 -8.44 -6.83
N LEU A 98 -18.85 -9.43 -6.23
CA LEU A 98 -19.27 -10.67 -6.88
C LEU A 98 -19.98 -10.48 -8.23
N PRO A 99 -20.91 -9.51 -8.42
CA PRO A 99 -21.64 -9.34 -9.68
C PRO A 99 -20.74 -8.96 -10.87
N PHE A 100 -19.54 -8.43 -10.62
CA PHE A 100 -18.59 -8.04 -11.69
C PHE A 100 -17.85 -9.23 -12.29
N GLY A 101 -18.13 -10.44 -11.81
CA GLY A 101 -17.51 -11.68 -12.25
C GLY A 101 -16.16 -11.95 -11.57
N PHE A 102 -15.90 -13.21 -11.31
CA PHE A 102 -14.60 -13.69 -10.85
C PHE A 102 -14.40 -15.11 -11.34
N THR A 103 -13.14 -15.51 -11.47
CA THR A 103 -12.77 -16.86 -11.88
C THR A 103 -12.22 -17.65 -10.69
N VAL A 104 -12.40 -18.97 -10.73
CA VAL A 104 -11.72 -19.87 -9.79
C VAL A 104 -10.37 -20.23 -10.40
N PRO A 105 -9.26 -19.78 -9.79
CA PRO A 105 -7.94 -20.12 -10.29
C PRO A 105 -7.65 -21.62 -10.09
N ASN A 106 -6.53 -22.11 -10.62
CA ASN A 106 -6.09 -23.46 -10.31
C ASN A 106 -5.90 -23.65 -8.79
N LEU A 107 -5.95 -24.91 -8.35
CA LEU A 107 -5.94 -25.26 -6.92
C LEU A 107 -4.73 -24.66 -6.16
N PHE A 108 -3.56 -24.63 -6.80
CA PHE A 108 -2.35 -24.10 -6.20
C PHE A 108 -2.48 -22.59 -5.91
N ILE A 109 -2.91 -21.79 -6.90
CA ILE A 109 -3.13 -20.35 -6.74
C ILE A 109 -4.26 -20.06 -5.74
N LEU A 110 -5.32 -20.87 -5.75
CA LEU A 110 -6.39 -20.78 -4.78
C LEU A 110 -5.88 -20.93 -3.34
N ILE A 111 -5.10 -21.99 -3.07
CA ILE A 111 -4.53 -22.21 -1.74
C ILE A 111 -3.63 -21.04 -1.33
N ILE A 112 -2.75 -20.56 -2.23
CA ILE A 112 -1.89 -19.40 -1.94
C ILE A 112 -2.72 -18.15 -1.64
N SER A 113 -3.80 -17.92 -2.37
CA SER A 113 -4.70 -16.78 -2.12
C SER A 113 -5.31 -16.84 -0.71
N LEU A 114 -5.80 -18.01 -0.31
CA LEU A 114 -6.37 -18.22 1.02
C LEU A 114 -5.31 -18.03 2.12
N ILE A 115 -4.10 -18.55 1.92
CA ILE A 115 -2.96 -18.38 2.84
C ILE A 115 -2.59 -16.89 2.94
N ALA A 116 -2.47 -16.18 1.81
CA ALA A 116 -2.15 -14.76 1.80
C ALA A 116 -3.12 -13.93 2.66
N GLY A 117 -4.42 -14.18 2.51
CA GLY A 117 -5.47 -13.53 3.30
C GLY A 117 -5.43 -13.92 4.78
N ALA A 118 -5.20 -15.21 5.09
CA ALA A 118 -5.08 -15.69 6.45
C ALA A 118 -3.87 -15.06 7.17
N VAL A 119 -2.70 -15.05 6.54
CA VAL A 119 -1.47 -14.45 7.07
C VAL A 119 -1.65 -12.96 7.32
N PHE A 120 -2.33 -12.23 6.43
CA PHE A 120 -2.69 -10.83 6.63
C PHE A 120 -3.50 -10.62 7.91
N THR A 121 -4.50 -11.46 8.14
CA THR A 121 -5.36 -11.40 9.33
C THR A 121 -4.56 -11.60 10.62
N TRP A 122 -3.64 -12.55 10.64
CA TRP A 122 -2.75 -12.75 11.79
C TRP A 122 -1.79 -11.56 11.99
N GLY A 123 -1.28 -10.98 10.91
CA GLY A 123 -0.48 -9.75 10.95
C GLY A 123 -1.26 -8.59 11.59
N LEU A 124 -2.54 -8.42 11.23
CA LEU A 124 -3.41 -7.41 11.84
C LEU A 124 -3.62 -7.64 13.33
N ILE A 125 -3.82 -8.88 13.77
CA ILE A 125 -3.98 -9.20 15.20
C ILE A 125 -2.72 -8.80 15.98
N LEU A 126 -1.54 -9.14 15.47
CA LEU A 126 -0.28 -8.77 16.09
C LEU A 126 -0.06 -7.25 16.08
N LEU A 127 -0.39 -6.57 14.99
CA LEU A 127 -0.35 -5.11 14.90
C LEU A 127 -1.19 -4.47 16.02
N PHE A 128 -2.47 -4.87 16.14
CA PHE A 128 -3.34 -4.28 17.17
C PHE A 128 -2.95 -4.69 18.59
N GLN A 129 -2.35 -5.87 18.78
CA GLN A 129 -1.76 -6.25 20.08
C GLN A 129 -0.55 -5.39 20.43
N ALA A 130 0.29 -5.05 19.46
CA ALA A 130 1.42 -4.15 19.66
C ALA A 130 0.96 -2.73 20.00
N LEU A 131 -0.03 -2.21 19.25
CA LEU A 131 -0.64 -0.89 19.46
C LEU A 131 -1.30 -0.72 20.83
N GLN A 132 -1.77 -1.81 21.46
CA GLN A 132 -2.33 -1.76 22.81
C GLN A 132 -1.27 -1.74 23.92
N LYS A 133 -0.03 -2.15 23.61
CA LYS A 133 1.04 -2.29 24.61
C LYS A 133 2.00 -1.14 24.69
N ASP A 134 2.06 -0.34 23.62
CA ASP A 134 3.00 0.75 23.49
C ASP A 134 2.32 1.93 22.74
N GLU A 135 2.98 3.06 22.66
CA GLU A 135 2.47 4.20 21.90
C GLU A 135 2.16 3.83 20.45
N ALA A 136 0.90 4.11 20.06
CA ALA A 136 0.39 3.72 18.76
C ALA A 136 1.23 4.31 17.61
N THR A 137 1.70 5.55 17.76
CA THR A 137 2.49 6.25 16.74
C THR A 137 3.82 5.55 16.49
N ARG A 138 4.53 5.19 17.56
CA ARG A 138 5.85 4.52 17.48
C ARG A 138 5.72 3.11 16.91
N THR A 139 4.77 2.33 17.43
CA THR A 139 4.55 0.95 16.98
C THR A 139 4.17 0.89 15.52
N SER A 140 3.26 1.76 15.06
CA SER A 140 2.86 1.83 13.65
C SER A 140 4.04 2.19 12.76
N ALA A 141 4.83 3.19 13.15
CA ALA A 141 5.97 3.64 12.37
C ALA A 141 7.08 2.57 12.29
N MET A 142 7.31 1.83 13.38
CA MET A 142 8.26 0.72 13.40
C MET A 142 7.84 -0.42 12.47
N ILE A 143 6.56 -0.84 12.52
CA ILE A 143 6.04 -1.86 11.61
C ILE A 143 6.10 -1.35 10.18
N GLY A 144 5.68 -0.11 9.92
CA GLY A 144 5.70 0.50 8.60
C GLY A 144 7.10 0.66 7.99
N GLY A 145 8.15 0.80 8.81
CA GLY A 145 9.54 0.80 8.35
C GLY A 145 10.09 -0.59 8.08
N LEU A 146 9.68 -1.58 8.85
CA LEU A 146 10.17 -2.97 8.73
C LEU A 146 9.49 -3.74 7.61
N VAL A 147 8.18 -3.52 7.37
CA VAL A 147 7.42 -4.22 6.31
C VAL A 147 8.08 -4.09 4.94
N PRO A 148 8.43 -2.89 4.43
CA PRO A 148 9.04 -2.76 3.11
C PRO A 148 10.38 -3.50 2.99
N ILE A 149 11.17 -3.56 4.07
CA ILE A 149 12.46 -4.28 4.07
C ILE A 149 12.22 -5.78 3.89
N PHE A 150 11.30 -6.37 4.66
CA PHE A 150 10.96 -7.78 4.52
C PHE A 150 10.26 -8.08 3.18
N VAL A 151 9.42 -7.16 2.68
CA VAL A 151 8.80 -7.28 1.34
C VAL A 151 9.89 -7.30 0.27
N PHE A 152 10.85 -6.39 0.31
CA PHE A 152 11.97 -6.34 -0.64
C PHE A 152 12.73 -7.66 -0.68
N ILE A 153 13.13 -8.19 0.49
CA ILE A 153 13.86 -9.45 0.59
C ILE A 153 13.05 -10.62 0.02
N LEU A 154 11.77 -10.72 0.43
CA LEU A 154 10.90 -11.81 -0.01
C LEU A 154 10.51 -11.68 -1.50
N ALA A 155 10.25 -10.47 -2.00
CA ALA A 155 9.91 -10.23 -3.40
C ALA A 155 11.09 -10.54 -4.32
N TRP A 156 12.31 -10.20 -3.91
CA TRP A 156 13.53 -10.58 -4.64
C TRP A 156 13.68 -12.10 -4.74
N TYR A 157 13.38 -12.82 -3.66
CA TYR A 157 13.57 -14.28 -3.60
C TYR A 157 12.41 -15.06 -4.24
N VAL A 158 11.15 -14.65 -4.02
CA VAL A 158 9.94 -15.40 -4.40
C VAL A 158 9.41 -14.95 -5.77
N LEU A 159 9.48 -13.67 -6.07
CA LEU A 159 8.94 -13.08 -7.29
C LEU A 159 10.03 -12.75 -8.32
N GLU A 160 11.31 -12.97 -7.96
CA GLU A 160 12.47 -12.54 -8.75
C GLU A 160 12.40 -11.05 -9.14
N GLU A 161 11.80 -10.23 -8.28
CA GLU A 161 11.59 -8.82 -8.53
C GLU A 161 12.93 -8.09 -8.57
N LYS A 162 13.27 -7.52 -9.75
CA LYS A 162 14.51 -6.76 -9.95
C LYS A 162 14.18 -5.28 -10.05
N LEU A 163 14.73 -4.49 -9.13
CA LEU A 163 14.65 -3.04 -9.17
C LEU A 163 15.73 -2.48 -10.11
N THR A 164 15.45 -1.38 -10.78
CA THR A 164 16.48 -0.61 -11.49
C THR A 164 17.38 0.14 -10.50
N SER A 165 18.53 0.62 -10.93
CA SER A 165 19.46 1.37 -10.06
C SER A 165 18.77 2.58 -9.42
N ASN A 166 17.95 3.33 -10.16
CA ASN A 166 17.19 4.45 -9.62
C ASN A 166 16.15 3.99 -8.57
N GLN A 167 15.50 2.86 -8.80
CA GLN A 167 14.53 2.29 -7.86
C GLN A 167 15.20 1.78 -6.57
N TYR A 168 16.42 1.24 -6.64
CA TYR A 168 17.20 0.90 -5.44
C TYR A 168 17.52 2.15 -4.62
N LEU A 169 18.00 3.21 -5.27
CA LEU A 169 18.25 4.47 -4.58
C LEU A 169 16.96 5.04 -3.98
N ALA A 170 15.88 5.05 -4.74
CA ALA A 170 14.58 5.48 -4.27
C ALA A 170 14.14 4.68 -3.03
N PHE A 171 14.28 3.36 -3.06
CA PHE A 171 13.95 2.48 -1.94
C PHE A 171 14.75 2.85 -0.69
N ILE A 172 16.05 3.08 -0.81
CA ILE A 172 16.91 3.50 0.31
C ILE A 172 16.43 4.83 0.90
N PHE A 173 16.19 5.85 0.06
CA PHE A 173 15.68 7.14 0.53
C PHE A 173 14.32 7.01 1.23
N LEU A 174 13.40 6.22 0.68
CA LEU A 174 12.09 5.98 1.29
C LEU A 174 12.24 5.30 2.66
N ILE A 175 13.06 4.27 2.78
CA ILE A 175 13.30 3.57 4.05
C ILE A 175 13.94 4.49 5.09
N VAL A 176 14.97 5.25 4.71
CA VAL A 176 15.61 6.24 5.60
C VAL A 176 14.59 7.28 6.06
N GLY A 177 13.77 7.79 5.16
CA GLY A 177 12.70 8.73 5.47
C GLY A 177 11.66 8.16 6.45
N ILE A 178 11.24 6.90 6.26
CA ILE A 178 10.31 6.22 7.18
C ILE A 178 10.92 6.10 8.58
N PHE A 179 12.16 5.62 8.68
CA PHE A 179 12.82 5.50 9.98
C PHE A 179 12.99 6.86 10.66
N LEU A 180 13.37 7.88 9.91
CA LEU A 180 13.50 9.22 10.44
C LEU A 180 12.14 9.78 10.93
N MET A 181 11.03 9.46 10.24
CA MET A 181 9.67 9.77 10.70
C MET A 181 9.28 9.02 11.98
N ALA A 182 9.77 7.77 12.10
CA ALA A 182 9.42 6.84 13.18
C ALA A 182 10.20 7.08 14.46
N LEU A 183 11.43 7.60 14.35
CA LEU A 183 12.31 7.80 15.50
C LEU A 183 11.74 8.83 16.45
N ASP A 184 11.52 8.39 17.69
CA ASP A 184 11.36 9.25 18.85
C ASP A 184 12.55 8.98 19.78
N PHE A 185 13.48 9.93 19.86
CA PHE A 185 14.72 9.77 20.60
C PHE A 185 14.55 9.78 22.13
N GLN A 186 13.33 10.12 22.60
CA GLN A 186 13.11 10.34 24.04
C GLN A 186 12.68 9.08 24.80
N GLU A 187 12.24 8.02 24.11
CA GLU A 187 11.71 6.85 24.80
C GLU A 187 12.27 5.50 24.30
N ARG A 188 12.48 4.58 25.25
CA ARG A 188 12.97 3.23 24.97
C ARG A 188 11.82 2.30 24.53
N ILE A 189 12.05 1.58 23.43
CA ILE A 189 11.12 0.55 22.95
C ILE A 189 11.12 -0.65 23.91
N ILE A 190 9.94 -1.10 24.31
CA ILE A 190 9.79 -2.28 25.14
C ILE A 190 10.15 -3.52 24.29
N ARG A 191 11.10 -4.35 24.75
CA ARG A 191 11.56 -5.57 24.03
C ARG A 191 10.41 -6.48 23.57
N LYS A 192 9.35 -6.57 24.37
CA LYS A 192 8.17 -7.38 24.04
C LYS A 192 7.39 -6.79 22.84
N THR A 193 7.24 -5.49 22.79
CA THR A 193 6.60 -4.78 21.65
C THR A 193 7.41 -4.95 20.38
N LEU A 194 8.75 -4.85 20.46
CA LEU A 194 9.64 -5.08 19.32
C LEU A 194 9.45 -6.48 18.71
N ARG A 195 9.39 -7.53 19.52
CA ARG A 195 9.15 -8.90 19.02
C ARG A 195 7.82 -9.03 18.31
N ILE A 196 6.75 -8.46 18.86
CA ILE A 196 5.41 -8.50 18.24
C ILE A 196 5.42 -7.71 16.94
N ALA A 197 6.05 -6.55 16.91
CA ALA A 197 6.16 -5.72 15.71
C ALA A 197 6.97 -6.39 14.60
N LEU A 198 8.10 -7.02 14.92
CA LEU A 198 8.88 -7.82 13.97
C LEU A 198 8.03 -8.96 13.40
N SER A 199 7.33 -9.72 14.25
CA SER A 199 6.45 -10.80 13.79
C SER A 199 5.31 -10.30 12.91
N ALA A 200 4.68 -9.18 13.28
CA ALA A 200 3.64 -8.54 12.47
C ALA A 200 4.18 -8.11 11.09
N SER A 201 5.37 -7.50 11.06
CA SER A 201 6.02 -7.03 9.82
C SER A 201 6.36 -8.18 8.88
N ILE A 202 6.85 -9.30 9.42
CA ILE A 202 7.12 -10.51 8.61
C ILE A 202 5.81 -11.07 8.03
N LEU A 203 4.74 -11.18 8.84
CA LEU A 203 3.45 -11.69 8.36
C LEU A 203 2.87 -10.76 7.27
N PHE A 204 2.93 -9.45 7.43
CA PHE A 204 2.49 -8.52 6.39
C PHE A 204 3.32 -8.66 5.12
N ALA A 205 4.64 -8.78 5.24
CA ALA A 205 5.52 -8.95 4.08
C ALA A 205 5.21 -10.24 3.33
N VAL A 206 5.06 -11.36 4.04
CA VAL A 206 4.64 -12.65 3.45
C VAL A 206 3.30 -12.50 2.74
N SER A 207 2.30 -11.89 3.40
CA SER A 207 0.99 -11.69 2.81
C SER A 207 1.05 -10.84 1.53
N HIS A 208 1.79 -9.72 1.53
CA HIS A 208 1.88 -8.84 0.36
C HIS A 208 2.59 -9.50 -0.82
N VAL A 209 3.66 -10.27 -0.55
CA VAL A 209 4.39 -10.99 -1.60
C VAL A 209 3.53 -12.13 -2.17
N LEU A 210 2.86 -12.92 -1.32
CA LEU A 210 1.91 -13.95 -1.79
C LEU A 210 0.74 -13.32 -2.56
N THR A 211 0.22 -12.19 -2.13
CA THR A 211 -0.84 -11.47 -2.85
C THR A 211 -0.35 -11.00 -4.22
N LYS A 212 0.88 -10.47 -4.33
CA LYS A 212 1.47 -10.13 -5.63
C LYS A 212 1.63 -11.35 -6.51
N PHE A 213 2.10 -12.47 -5.95
CA PHE A 213 2.19 -13.74 -6.68
C PHE A 213 0.83 -14.17 -7.24
N VAL A 214 -0.24 -14.06 -6.45
CA VAL A 214 -1.61 -14.33 -6.91
C VAL A 214 -1.97 -13.40 -8.06
N TYR A 215 -1.72 -12.09 -7.95
CA TYR A 215 -2.04 -11.10 -8.99
C TYR A 215 -1.25 -11.27 -10.29
N ILE A 216 -0.07 -11.89 -10.26
CA ILE A 216 0.67 -12.25 -11.49
C ILE A 216 -0.03 -13.39 -12.23
N ASN A 217 -0.75 -14.26 -11.51
CA ASN A 217 -1.35 -15.48 -12.05
C ASN A 217 -2.89 -15.40 -12.21
N THR A 218 -3.51 -14.27 -11.83
CA THR A 218 -4.97 -14.05 -11.91
C THR A 218 -5.27 -12.60 -12.27
N ASP A 219 -6.53 -12.32 -12.63
CA ASP A 219 -7.01 -10.94 -12.68
C ASP A 219 -7.16 -10.33 -11.28
N PHE A 220 -7.26 -9.00 -11.20
CA PHE A 220 -7.34 -8.28 -9.94
C PHE A 220 -8.56 -8.71 -9.09
N LEU A 221 -9.75 -8.80 -9.70
CA LEU A 221 -10.98 -9.08 -8.97
C LEU A 221 -10.95 -10.49 -8.37
N SER A 222 -10.55 -11.48 -9.15
CA SER A 222 -10.42 -12.87 -8.68
C SER A 222 -9.40 -12.98 -7.55
N GLY A 223 -8.19 -12.45 -7.72
CA GLY A 223 -7.16 -12.47 -6.69
C GLY A 223 -7.59 -11.72 -5.42
N PHE A 224 -8.25 -10.56 -5.57
CA PHE A 224 -8.78 -9.79 -4.44
C PHE A 224 -9.85 -10.57 -3.68
N ILE A 225 -10.83 -11.16 -4.36
CA ILE A 225 -11.91 -11.92 -3.73
C ILE A 225 -11.34 -13.11 -2.97
N TRP A 226 -10.49 -13.93 -3.58
CA TRP A 226 -9.96 -15.13 -2.95
C TRP A 226 -9.05 -14.82 -1.74
N THR A 227 -8.26 -13.75 -1.80
CA THR A 227 -7.47 -13.31 -0.64
C THR A 227 -8.37 -12.79 0.49
N ARG A 228 -9.49 -12.11 0.20
CA ARG A 228 -10.47 -11.69 1.21
C ARG A 228 -11.22 -12.88 1.81
N ILE A 229 -11.55 -13.88 1.01
CA ILE A 229 -12.14 -15.15 1.52
C ILE A 229 -11.16 -15.83 2.49
N GLY A 230 -9.87 -15.88 2.18
CA GLY A 230 -8.84 -16.41 3.09
C GLY A 230 -8.78 -15.66 4.42
N ALA A 231 -8.85 -14.33 4.39
CA ALA A 231 -8.93 -13.50 5.59
C ALA A 231 -10.19 -13.80 6.42
N PHE A 232 -11.33 -13.94 5.76
CA PHE A 232 -12.59 -14.27 6.41
C PHE A 232 -12.58 -15.67 7.05
N ILE A 233 -12.10 -16.69 6.33
CA ILE A 233 -11.94 -18.06 6.87
C ILE A 233 -11.03 -18.03 8.11
N SER A 234 -9.94 -17.28 8.09
CA SER A 234 -9.03 -17.14 9.22
C SER A 234 -9.74 -16.59 10.47
N ILE A 235 -10.65 -15.63 10.31
CA ILE A 235 -11.48 -15.13 11.42
C ILE A 235 -12.47 -16.19 11.93
N LEU A 236 -13.08 -16.96 11.03
CA LEU A 236 -13.96 -18.06 11.45
C LEU A 236 -13.21 -19.09 12.30
N VAL A 237 -11.98 -19.43 11.91
CA VAL A 237 -11.10 -20.32 12.70
C VAL A 237 -10.83 -19.72 14.08
N LEU A 238 -10.56 -18.42 14.19
CA LEU A 238 -10.39 -17.74 15.48
C LEU A 238 -11.64 -17.78 16.36
N LEU A 239 -12.83 -17.82 15.76
CA LEU A 239 -14.12 -17.94 16.46
C LEU A 239 -14.38 -19.36 17.02
N ILE A 240 -13.63 -20.37 16.63
CA ILE A 240 -13.71 -21.71 17.25
C ILE A 240 -13.40 -21.62 18.74
N SER A 241 -12.46 -20.74 19.13
CA SER A 241 -12.12 -20.52 20.54
C SER A 241 -13.27 -19.85 21.32
N ALA A 242 -13.77 -20.52 22.35
CA ALA A 242 -14.79 -19.98 23.25
C ALA A 242 -14.36 -18.67 23.93
N LYS A 243 -13.06 -18.54 24.24
CA LYS A 243 -12.46 -17.32 24.81
C LYS A 243 -12.61 -16.13 23.85
N ASN A 244 -12.29 -16.32 22.57
CA ASN A 244 -12.39 -15.26 21.56
C ASN A 244 -13.84 -14.84 21.36
N ARG A 245 -14.77 -15.80 21.28
CA ARG A 245 -16.22 -15.51 21.20
C ARG A 245 -16.71 -14.69 22.39
N ALA A 246 -16.27 -15.03 23.61
CA ALA A 246 -16.65 -14.31 24.82
C ALA A 246 -16.13 -12.86 24.81
N ILE A 247 -14.88 -12.64 24.36
CA ILE A 247 -14.29 -11.30 24.23
C ILE A 247 -15.09 -10.46 23.26
N ILE A 248 -15.37 -10.98 22.06
CA ILE A 248 -16.13 -10.28 21.02
C ILE A 248 -17.53 -9.92 21.52
N LYS A 249 -18.27 -10.89 22.09
CA LYS A 249 -19.61 -10.65 22.65
C LYS A 249 -19.59 -9.56 23.73
N ARG A 250 -18.61 -9.59 24.63
CA ARG A 250 -18.46 -8.59 25.69
C ARG A 250 -18.23 -7.19 25.13
N ASP A 251 -17.35 -7.05 24.17
CA ASP A 251 -16.96 -5.76 23.59
C ASP A 251 -18.13 -5.12 22.82
N PHE A 252 -18.87 -5.90 22.04
CA PHE A 252 -20.05 -5.41 21.33
C PHE A 252 -21.22 -5.07 22.28
N LYS A 253 -21.42 -5.85 23.37
CA LYS A 253 -22.43 -5.55 24.38
C LYS A 253 -22.13 -4.24 25.12
N LYS A 254 -20.86 -4.01 25.49
CA LYS A 254 -20.42 -2.76 26.14
C LYS A 254 -20.68 -1.52 25.26
N ASN A 255 -20.49 -1.65 23.97
CA ASN A 255 -20.66 -0.55 23.02
C ASN A 255 -22.14 -0.16 22.80
N LYS A 256 -23.07 -1.15 22.93
CA LYS A 256 -24.51 -0.94 22.78
C LYS A 256 -25.11 -0.07 23.92
N ASN A 257 -24.48 -0.06 25.09
CA ASN A 257 -25.01 0.60 26.28
C ASN A 257 -24.60 2.10 26.44
N GLN A 258 -24.02 2.73 25.41
CA GLN A 258 -23.64 4.15 25.43
C GLN A 258 -24.27 4.96 24.27
N PRO A 259 -25.59 5.22 24.27
CA PRO A 259 -26.26 5.82 23.11
C PRO A 259 -26.08 7.35 22.93
N SER A 260 -25.74 8.11 23.98
CA SER A 260 -25.93 9.56 23.96
C SER A 260 -24.84 10.40 23.24
N LYS A 261 -23.74 9.80 22.77
CA LYS A 261 -22.73 10.46 21.91
C LYS A 261 -22.69 9.88 20.50
N ALA A 262 -23.72 9.11 20.13
CA ALA A 262 -23.66 8.14 19.04
C ALA A 262 -23.54 8.76 17.63
N LYS A 263 -24.39 9.73 17.24
CA LYS A 263 -24.49 10.13 15.82
C LYS A 263 -23.20 10.72 15.24
N SER A 264 -22.60 11.71 15.90
CA SER A 264 -21.34 12.34 15.42
C SER A 264 -20.15 11.37 15.49
N THR A 265 -20.11 10.53 16.51
CA THR A 265 -19.06 9.50 16.70
C THR A 265 -19.20 8.39 15.65
N THR A 266 -20.43 7.95 15.37
CA THR A 266 -20.71 6.92 14.35
C THR A 266 -20.37 7.43 12.94
N PHE A 267 -20.73 8.66 12.60
CA PHE A 267 -20.39 9.23 11.29
C PHE A 267 -18.86 9.31 11.10
N ARG A 268 -18.12 9.82 12.09
CA ARG A 268 -16.65 9.87 12.04
C ARG A 268 -16.03 8.48 11.89
N PHE A 269 -16.54 7.53 12.64
CA PHE A 269 -16.11 6.13 12.55
C PHE A 269 -16.34 5.56 11.14
N LEU A 270 -17.56 5.67 10.62
CA LEU A 270 -17.90 5.17 9.28
C LEU A 270 -17.07 5.85 8.19
N PHE A 271 -16.87 7.17 8.29
CA PHE A 271 -16.05 7.91 7.35
C PHE A 271 -14.56 7.47 7.43
N GLY A 272 -14.02 7.30 8.65
CA GLY A 272 -12.67 6.77 8.85
C GLY A 272 -12.51 5.37 8.26
N GLN A 273 -13.48 4.47 8.50
CA GLN A 273 -13.48 3.12 7.93
C GLN A 273 -13.63 3.12 6.40
N ALA A 274 -14.43 4.02 5.84
CA ALA A 274 -14.55 4.17 4.38
C ALA A 274 -13.22 4.64 3.76
N CYS A 275 -12.54 5.63 4.37
CA CYS A 275 -11.22 6.07 3.93
C CYS A 275 -10.19 4.94 4.07
N GLY A 276 -10.11 4.27 5.22
CA GLY A 276 -9.17 3.17 5.44
C GLY A 276 -9.42 1.97 4.53
N GLY A 277 -10.68 1.57 4.35
CA GLY A 277 -11.08 0.51 3.43
C GLY A 277 -10.79 0.86 1.97
N GLY A 278 -11.16 2.07 1.54
CA GLY A 278 -10.85 2.58 0.21
C GLY A 278 -9.34 2.64 -0.05
N GLY A 279 -8.57 3.17 0.90
CA GLY A 279 -7.11 3.17 0.84
C GLY A 279 -6.52 1.76 0.72
N ALA A 280 -7.04 0.80 1.52
CA ALA A 280 -6.59 -0.59 1.45
C ALA A 280 -6.86 -1.24 0.08
N ILE A 281 -8.03 -0.98 -0.53
CA ILE A 281 -8.34 -1.48 -1.88
C ILE A 281 -7.39 -0.87 -2.91
N LEU A 282 -7.15 0.43 -2.85
CA LEU A 282 -6.24 1.11 -3.77
C LEU A 282 -4.79 0.63 -3.61
N ILE A 283 -4.33 0.31 -2.39
CA ILE A 283 -3.01 -0.31 -2.18
C ILE A 283 -2.95 -1.68 -2.88
N GLN A 284 -3.98 -2.50 -2.73
CA GLN A 284 -4.04 -3.81 -3.39
C GLN A 284 -4.03 -3.67 -4.93
N TYR A 285 -4.73 -2.66 -5.45
CA TYR A 285 -4.72 -2.37 -6.89
C TYR A 285 -3.37 -1.82 -7.35
N ALA A 286 -2.71 -1.00 -6.55
CA ALA A 286 -1.34 -0.54 -6.83
C ALA A 286 -0.33 -1.70 -6.85
N ILE A 287 -0.45 -2.66 -5.90
CA ILE A 287 0.35 -3.89 -5.89
C ILE A 287 0.09 -4.75 -7.14
N PHE A 288 -1.17 -4.83 -7.60
CA PHE A 288 -1.50 -5.50 -8.86
C PHE A 288 -0.77 -4.85 -10.05
N LEU A 289 -0.82 -3.52 -10.17
CA LEU A 289 -0.25 -2.77 -11.29
C LEU A 289 1.28 -2.63 -11.24
N GLY A 290 1.88 -2.49 -10.05
CA GLY A 290 3.27 -2.08 -9.87
C GLY A 290 4.11 -3.04 -9.04
N SER A 291 5.29 -2.54 -8.65
CA SER A 291 6.22 -3.22 -7.75
C SER A 291 5.65 -3.32 -6.34
N VAL A 292 5.56 -4.55 -5.79
CA VAL A 292 5.12 -4.75 -4.41
C VAL A 292 6.10 -4.13 -3.42
N THR A 293 7.39 -4.14 -3.73
CA THR A 293 8.45 -3.53 -2.94
C THR A 293 8.29 -2.02 -2.86
N LEU A 294 8.14 -1.35 -4.01
CA LEU A 294 8.04 0.11 -4.07
C LEU A 294 6.71 0.62 -3.50
N VAL A 295 5.59 -0.06 -3.77
CA VAL A 295 4.30 0.29 -3.16
C VAL A 295 4.39 0.26 -1.64
N ASN A 296 5.01 -0.77 -1.04
CA ASN A 296 5.19 -0.83 0.41
C ASN A 296 6.19 0.21 0.93
N ALA A 297 7.27 0.51 0.20
CA ALA A 297 8.23 1.55 0.58
C ALA A 297 7.59 2.95 0.59
N LEU A 298 6.60 3.20 -0.28
CA LEU A 298 5.84 4.45 -0.32
C LEU A 298 4.94 4.67 0.90
N GLN A 299 4.83 3.70 1.82
CA GLN A 299 4.16 3.90 3.11
C GLN A 299 4.74 5.07 3.91
N GLY A 300 5.99 5.45 3.67
CA GLY A 300 6.59 6.66 4.21
C GLY A 300 5.80 7.93 3.91
N ALA A 301 5.21 8.03 2.73
CA ALA A 301 4.36 9.15 2.35
C ALA A 301 3.10 9.25 3.24
N GLN A 302 2.52 8.11 3.68
CA GLN A 302 1.41 8.11 4.63
C GLN A 302 1.77 8.83 5.93
N TYR A 303 2.96 8.59 6.47
CA TYR A 303 3.40 9.25 7.70
C TYR A 303 3.62 10.76 7.50
N GLY A 304 4.12 11.15 6.32
CA GLY A 304 4.18 12.56 5.92
C GLY A 304 2.80 13.20 5.89
N PHE A 305 1.83 12.55 5.25
CA PHE A 305 0.44 13.01 5.22
C PHE A 305 -0.20 13.07 6.63
N VAL A 306 0.03 12.05 7.48
CA VAL A 306 -0.47 12.06 8.87
C VAL A 306 0.10 13.26 9.62
N PHE A 307 1.39 13.56 9.48
CA PHE A 307 2.01 14.70 10.12
C PHE A 307 1.41 16.03 9.65
N ILE A 308 1.27 16.21 8.33
CA ILE A 308 0.66 17.42 7.75
C ILE A 308 -0.79 17.58 8.22
N LEU A 309 -1.60 16.50 8.15
CA LEU A 309 -2.99 16.53 8.59
C LEU A 309 -3.13 16.79 10.09
N ALA A 310 -2.25 16.23 10.92
CA ALA A 310 -2.24 16.48 12.37
C ALA A 310 -1.84 17.93 12.69
N ALA A 311 -0.86 18.48 11.98
CA ALA A 311 -0.47 19.89 12.11
C ALA A 311 -1.62 20.83 11.72
N LEU A 312 -2.27 20.58 10.57
CA LEU A 312 -3.45 21.35 10.15
C LEU A 312 -4.60 21.21 11.14
N ALA A 313 -4.86 19.99 11.65
CA ALA A 313 -5.89 19.77 12.65
C ALA A 313 -5.59 20.51 13.98
N THR A 314 -4.32 20.62 14.37
CA THR A 314 -3.90 21.39 15.55
C THR A 314 -4.15 22.88 15.35
N LEU A 315 -3.93 23.43 14.15
CA LEU A 315 -4.17 24.82 13.81
C LEU A 315 -5.67 25.17 13.73
N PHE A 316 -6.46 24.32 13.07
CA PHE A 316 -7.88 24.60 12.82
C PHE A 316 -8.83 24.03 13.87
N LEU A 317 -8.43 22.98 14.61
CA LEU A 317 -9.24 22.24 15.57
C LEU A 317 -8.48 21.96 16.87
N PRO A 318 -7.96 22.97 17.60
CA PRO A 318 -7.06 22.78 18.74
C PRO A 318 -7.69 22.02 19.92
N LYS A 319 -9.04 21.91 19.96
CA LYS A 319 -9.77 21.15 20.97
C LYS A 319 -9.73 19.63 20.76
N LEU A 320 -9.38 19.15 19.55
CA LEU A 320 -9.39 17.73 19.19
C LEU A 320 -8.01 17.10 19.30
N ILE A 321 -6.96 17.79 18.92
CA ILE A 321 -5.59 17.29 18.89
C ILE A 321 -4.68 18.38 19.47
N LYS A 322 -4.13 18.15 20.66
CA LYS A 322 -3.00 18.92 21.20
C LYS A 322 -1.76 18.04 21.10
N GLU A 323 -0.89 18.30 20.15
CA GLU A 323 0.46 17.76 20.16
C GLU A 323 1.40 18.88 20.62
N THR A 324 2.10 18.64 21.74
CA THR A 324 3.26 19.45 22.13
C THR A 324 4.42 19.02 21.26
N ILE A 325 4.66 19.73 20.17
CA ILE A 325 5.70 19.38 19.21
C ILE A 325 6.91 20.30 19.48
N SER A 326 8.04 19.75 19.89
CA SER A 326 9.28 20.51 20.03
C SER A 326 9.81 20.94 18.64
N ARG A 327 10.64 21.99 18.60
CA ARG A 327 11.25 22.48 17.35
C ARG A 327 12.10 21.40 16.68
N GLU A 328 12.78 20.60 17.47
CA GLU A 328 13.63 19.50 16.99
C GLU A 328 12.81 18.43 16.28
N ILE A 329 11.66 18.04 16.84
CA ILE A 329 10.74 17.08 16.23
C ILE A 329 10.18 17.60 14.90
N ILE A 330 9.83 18.89 14.82
CA ILE A 330 9.36 19.51 13.57
C ILE A 330 10.46 19.44 12.50
N PHE A 331 11.68 19.84 12.86
CA PHE A 331 12.83 19.81 11.92
C PHE A 331 13.11 18.40 11.42
N GLN A 332 13.14 17.41 12.31
CA GLN A 332 13.31 16.00 11.97
C GLN A 332 12.23 15.52 10.98
N LYS A 333 10.95 15.83 11.22
CA LYS A 333 9.84 15.41 10.36
C LYS A 333 9.85 16.11 9.01
N ILE A 334 10.24 17.37 8.94
CA ILE A 334 10.43 18.10 7.67
C ILE A 334 11.56 17.46 6.87
N LEU A 335 12.69 17.17 7.50
CA LEU A 335 13.81 16.49 6.85
C LEU A 335 13.40 15.11 6.32
N ALA A 336 12.64 14.35 7.09
CA ALA A 336 12.11 13.05 6.67
C ALA A 336 11.20 13.19 5.44
N ILE A 337 10.32 14.20 5.39
CA ILE A 337 9.44 14.46 4.24
C ILE A 337 10.27 14.82 2.99
N LEU A 338 11.33 15.62 3.13
CA LEU A 338 12.22 15.96 2.03
C LEU A 338 12.92 14.72 1.48
N ILE A 339 13.43 13.85 2.36
CA ILE A 339 14.07 12.59 1.98
C ILE A 339 13.08 11.67 1.26
N ILE A 340 11.85 11.54 1.76
CA ILE A 340 10.77 10.78 1.09
C ILE A 340 10.46 11.40 -0.28
N GLY A 341 10.44 12.73 -0.40
CA GLY A 341 10.23 13.45 -1.65
C GLY A 341 11.32 13.16 -2.69
N ILE A 342 12.59 13.06 -2.27
CA ILE A 342 13.70 12.63 -3.15
C ILE A 342 13.46 11.19 -3.63
N GLY A 343 13.08 10.28 -2.74
CA GLY A 343 12.75 8.90 -3.09
C GLY A 343 11.61 8.82 -4.11
N LEU A 344 10.54 9.61 -3.92
CA LEU A 344 9.43 9.72 -4.88
C LEU A 344 9.88 10.22 -6.25
N TYR A 345 10.71 11.25 -6.29
CA TYR A 345 11.27 11.80 -7.52
C TYR A 345 12.07 10.73 -8.29
N LEU A 346 12.94 9.99 -7.60
CA LEU A 346 13.74 8.92 -8.21
C LEU A 346 12.92 7.76 -8.78
N ILE A 347 11.71 7.52 -8.26
CA ILE A 347 10.79 6.53 -8.86
C ILE A 347 10.17 7.06 -10.15
N ALA A 348 9.91 8.38 -10.22
CA ALA A 348 9.22 8.99 -11.34
C ALA A 348 10.13 9.25 -12.57
N VAL A 349 11.46 9.30 -12.35
CA VAL A 349 12.49 9.50 -13.40
C VAL A 349 13.15 8.17 -13.78
#